data_599582e69e63a0afaf6af996d816f51e
#
_entry.id   599582e69e63a0afaf6af996d816f51e
#
_cell.length_a   1.000
_cell.length_b   1.000
_cell.length_c   1.000
_cell.angle_alpha   90.00
_cell.angle_beta   90.00
_cell.angle_gamma   90.00
#
_symmetry.space_group_name_H-M   'P 1'
#
loop_
_entity.id
_entity.type
_entity.pdbx_description
1 polymer ?
#
loop_
_entity_poly.entity_id
_entity_poly.type
_entity_poly.pdbx_seq_one_letter_code
_entity_poly.pdbx_strand_id
1 'polypeptide(L)'
;MGNIIGLCGRMRSGKTELAKICMNYGYEKLYFALPLKQLCAKLLGMSVDELNKLKNNGTDISFEMTKCICDAVGMETRIPYSDVMACCLGKTMKNVREMLQQIGTNLIRTYNYNWHVNKIREMIDPSKDYVIDDVRFPNEKQMIEDLGGDCWYVVRPTIDNVSNHVSETSLSWNSCGNKVIINDSTLSNLLFKWKNIMLDYKSTVSARDSEYKRILENGTENTITPMSEQDCLLLNKALFTYRRIEFNKDNVYSICMNKYNELIITPKIGKPICLTNPLNIEDAKILL
;
A
#
# COMPACT_ATOMS: atom_id res chain seq x y z
N MET A 1 5.73 -11.40 12.00
CA MET A 1 5.73 -11.05 10.56
C MET A 1 6.20 -9.62 10.46
N GLY A 2 7.16 -9.32 9.57
CA GLY A 2 7.64 -7.95 9.37
C GLY A 2 6.52 -6.99 8.95
N ASN A 3 6.75 -5.70 9.14
CA ASN A 3 5.76 -4.69 8.80
C ASN A 3 5.82 -4.34 7.31
N ILE A 4 4.67 -4.13 6.68
CA ILE A 4 4.61 -3.71 5.27
C ILE A 4 3.85 -2.38 5.20
N ILE A 5 4.50 -1.38 4.61
CA ILE A 5 3.92 -0.06 4.36
C ILE A 5 3.76 0.14 2.86
N GLY A 6 2.51 0.27 2.40
CA GLY A 6 2.18 0.68 1.04
C GLY A 6 1.97 2.19 0.95
N LEU A 7 2.53 2.84 -0.07
CA LEU A 7 2.32 4.24 -0.34
C LEU A 7 1.55 4.41 -1.65
N CYS A 8 0.33 4.95 -1.54
CA CYS A 8 -0.57 5.26 -2.64
C CYS A 8 -0.55 6.76 -2.96
N GLY A 9 -1.11 7.14 -4.08
CA GLY A 9 -1.25 8.55 -4.47
C GLY A 9 -0.68 8.85 -5.85
N ARG A 10 -1.03 10.00 -6.38
CA ARG A 10 -0.68 10.42 -7.74
C ARG A 10 0.83 10.59 -7.93
N MET A 11 1.27 10.57 -9.18
CA MET A 11 2.65 10.88 -9.53
C MET A 11 3.05 12.25 -8.97
N ARG A 12 4.29 12.38 -8.47
CA ARG A 12 4.85 13.59 -7.83
C ARG A 12 4.19 13.98 -6.50
N SER A 13 3.37 13.13 -5.88
CA SER A 13 2.77 13.44 -4.57
C SER A 13 3.77 13.38 -3.39
N GLY A 14 4.96 12.78 -3.56
CA GLY A 14 6.00 12.68 -2.52
C GLY A 14 6.22 11.27 -1.97
N LYS A 15 5.58 10.23 -2.51
CA LYS A 15 5.71 8.83 -2.05
C LYS A 15 7.14 8.35 -1.92
N THR A 16 7.96 8.61 -2.94
CA THR A 16 9.36 8.18 -2.97
C THR A 16 10.20 8.82 -1.86
N GLU A 17 9.90 10.08 -1.51
CA GLU A 17 10.60 10.74 -0.39
C GLU A 17 10.20 10.13 0.95
N LEU A 18 8.92 9.76 1.12
CA LEU A 18 8.46 9.05 2.31
C LEU A 18 9.06 7.64 2.41
N ALA A 19 9.18 6.92 1.29
CA ALA A 19 9.83 5.61 1.25
C ALA A 19 11.30 5.68 1.70
N LYS A 20 12.04 6.74 1.31
CA LYS A 20 13.43 6.95 1.79
C LYS A 20 13.51 7.05 3.31
N ILE A 21 12.52 7.69 3.95
CA ILE A 21 12.47 7.72 5.42
C ILE A 21 12.23 6.33 6.00
N CYS A 22 11.29 5.56 5.45
CA CYS A 22 11.07 4.19 5.90
C CYS A 22 12.37 3.38 5.82
N MET A 23 13.13 3.51 4.73
CA MET A 23 14.43 2.85 4.58
C MET A 23 15.43 3.25 5.68
N ASN A 24 15.43 4.51 6.12
CA ASN A 24 16.25 4.95 7.25
C ASN A 24 15.83 4.33 8.59
N TYR A 25 14.62 3.78 8.67
CA TYR A 25 14.11 3.01 9.80
C TYR A 25 14.27 1.50 9.64
N GLY A 26 15.01 1.04 8.62
CA GLY A 26 15.31 -0.36 8.40
C GLY A 26 14.34 -1.10 7.49
N TYR A 27 13.42 -0.39 6.82
CA TYR A 27 12.55 -1.01 5.82
C TYR A 27 13.32 -1.28 4.52
N GLU A 28 13.13 -2.44 3.93
CA GLU A 28 13.57 -2.72 2.57
C GLU A 28 12.55 -2.19 1.56
N LYS A 29 13.04 -1.64 0.45
CA LYS A 29 12.16 -1.09 -0.59
C LYS A 29 11.80 -2.16 -1.61
N LEU A 30 10.50 -2.35 -1.83
CA LEU A 30 9.93 -3.09 -2.94
C LEU A 30 9.01 -2.19 -3.79
N TYR A 31 8.68 -2.64 -4.99
CA TYR A 31 7.70 -1.97 -5.84
C TYR A 31 7.06 -2.94 -6.83
N PHE A 32 5.74 -2.82 -7.06
CA PHE A 32 4.97 -3.73 -7.91
C PHE A 32 5.43 -3.74 -9.37
N ALA A 33 6.02 -2.63 -9.82
CA ALA A 33 6.58 -2.57 -11.17
C ALA A 33 7.95 -3.29 -11.30
N LEU A 34 8.56 -3.79 -10.21
CA LEU A 34 9.89 -4.42 -10.26
C LEU A 34 9.93 -5.65 -11.17
N PRO A 35 9.04 -6.65 -11.06
CA PRO A 35 9.07 -7.82 -11.94
C PRO A 35 8.91 -7.47 -13.42
N LEU A 36 8.02 -6.51 -13.72
CA LEU A 36 7.85 -6.03 -15.10
C LEU A 36 9.12 -5.35 -15.62
N LYS A 37 9.78 -4.53 -14.80
CA LYS A 37 11.03 -3.88 -15.20
C LYS A 37 12.15 -4.89 -15.40
N GLN A 38 12.23 -5.94 -14.57
CA GLN A 38 13.17 -7.04 -14.74
C GLN A 38 12.92 -7.76 -16.08
N LEU A 39 11.67 -8.06 -16.39
CA LEU A 39 11.30 -8.65 -17.67
C LEU A 39 11.72 -7.74 -18.85
N CYS A 40 11.32 -6.46 -18.82
CA CYS A 40 11.66 -5.52 -19.90
C CYS A 40 13.17 -5.28 -20.03
N ALA A 41 13.90 -5.18 -18.93
CA ALA A 41 15.35 -5.05 -18.93
C ALA A 41 16.02 -6.28 -19.57
N LYS A 42 15.56 -7.47 -19.21
CA LYS A 42 16.02 -8.73 -19.82
C LYS A 42 15.76 -8.79 -21.33
N LEU A 43 14.58 -8.35 -21.78
CA LEU A 43 14.23 -8.29 -23.20
C LEU A 43 15.12 -7.31 -23.98
N LEU A 44 15.56 -6.23 -23.34
CA LEU A 44 16.45 -5.23 -23.93
C LEU A 44 17.94 -5.50 -23.70
N GLY A 45 18.30 -6.58 -23.00
CA GLY A 45 19.70 -6.94 -22.72
C GLY A 45 20.42 -5.95 -21.79
N MET A 46 19.70 -5.30 -20.87
CA MET A 46 20.23 -4.29 -19.96
C MET A 46 19.84 -4.55 -18.50
N SER A 47 20.43 -3.81 -17.57
CA SER A 47 20.06 -3.81 -16.16
C SER A 47 18.78 -2.98 -15.91
N VAL A 48 18.12 -3.22 -14.78
CA VAL A 48 16.96 -2.43 -14.34
C VAL A 48 17.34 -0.97 -14.11
N ASP A 49 18.56 -0.69 -13.67
CA ASP A 49 19.05 0.67 -13.44
C ASP A 49 19.23 1.44 -14.75
N GLU A 50 19.77 0.78 -15.78
CA GLU A 50 19.86 1.36 -17.13
C GLU A 50 18.48 1.62 -17.71
N LEU A 51 17.55 0.67 -17.57
CA LEU A 51 16.15 0.85 -17.96
C LEU A 51 15.51 2.06 -17.27
N ASN A 52 15.75 2.23 -15.96
CA ASN A 52 15.25 3.37 -15.21
C ASN A 52 15.84 4.70 -15.67
N LYS A 53 17.14 4.73 -16.02
CA LYS A 53 17.81 5.92 -16.59
C LYS A 53 17.16 6.32 -17.91
N LEU A 54 17.01 5.36 -18.85
CA LEU A 54 16.35 5.61 -20.14
C LEU A 54 14.91 6.11 -19.97
N LYS A 55 14.14 5.48 -19.06
CA LYS A 55 12.78 5.91 -18.74
C LYS A 55 12.71 7.35 -18.22
N ASN A 56 13.65 7.75 -17.35
CA ASN A 56 13.63 9.06 -16.70
C ASN A 56 14.13 10.17 -17.63
N ASN A 57 15.09 9.86 -18.47
CA ASN A 57 15.66 10.80 -19.45
C ASN A 57 14.74 11.02 -20.66
N GLY A 58 13.65 10.23 -20.78
CA GLY A 58 12.77 10.30 -21.95
C GLY A 58 13.46 9.90 -23.25
N THR A 59 14.53 9.10 -23.17
CA THR A 59 15.29 8.66 -24.33
C THR A 59 14.41 7.81 -25.23
N ASP A 60 14.33 8.17 -26.49
CA ASP A 60 13.64 7.37 -27.50
C ASP A 60 14.42 6.08 -27.76
N ILE A 61 13.74 4.96 -27.63
CA ILE A 61 14.21 3.66 -28.05
C ILE A 61 13.20 3.12 -29.05
N SER A 62 13.67 2.68 -30.22
CA SER A 62 12.81 1.92 -31.13
C SER A 62 12.94 0.44 -30.79
N PHE A 63 11.88 -0.14 -30.26
CA PHE A 63 11.84 -1.53 -29.86
C PHE A 63 10.61 -2.21 -30.46
N GLU A 64 10.87 -3.15 -31.36
CA GLU A 64 9.80 -3.91 -32.02
C GLU A 64 9.51 -5.21 -31.29
N MET A 65 8.25 -5.49 -31.05
CA MET A 65 7.75 -6.72 -30.46
C MET A 65 7.77 -7.86 -31.50
N THR A 66 8.93 -8.48 -31.66
CA THR A 66 9.12 -9.62 -32.56
C THR A 66 8.48 -10.90 -31.98
N LYS A 67 8.34 -11.92 -32.81
CA LYS A 67 7.83 -13.22 -32.39
C LYS A 67 8.62 -13.80 -31.20
N CYS A 68 9.96 -13.78 -31.29
CA CYS A 68 10.84 -14.29 -30.22
C CYS A 68 10.62 -13.53 -28.87
N ILE A 69 10.40 -12.22 -28.93
CA ILE A 69 10.10 -11.41 -27.74
C ILE A 69 8.72 -11.77 -27.19
N CYS A 70 7.72 -11.94 -28.04
CA CYS A 70 6.39 -12.38 -27.63
C CYS A 70 6.44 -13.77 -26.97
N ASP A 71 7.23 -14.71 -27.49
CA ASP A 71 7.46 -16.02 -26.88
C ASP A 71 8.05 -15.87 -25.47
N ALA A 72 9.10 -15.05 -25.31
CA ALA A 72 9.75 -14.82 -24.02
C ALA A 72 8.79 -14.18 -23.00
N VAL A 73 7.98 -13.22 -23.45
CA VAL A 73 6.94 -12.60 -22.60
C VAL A 73 5.88 -13.63 -22.18
N GLY A 74 5.39 -14.45 -23.10
CA GLY A 74 4.40 -15.48 -22.82
C GLY A 74 4.91 -16.50 -21.79
N MET A 75 6.14 -16.97 -21.93
CA MET A 75 6.78 -17.89 -20.98
C MET A 75 6.88 -17.31 -19.57
N GLU A 76 7.36 -16.07 -19.44
CA GLU A 76 7.55 -15.42 -18.13
C GLU A 76 6.22 -15.07 -17.45
N THR A 77 5.23 -14.63 -18.23
CA THR A 77 3.96 -14.18 -17.70
C THR A 77 2.91 -15.27 -17.58
N ARG A 78 3.15 -16.42 -18.19
CA ARG A 78 2.19 -17.55 -18.33
C ARG A 78 0.88 -17.12 -19.01
N ILE A 79 0.93 -16.11 -19.86
CA ILE A 79 -0.18 -15.69 -20.72
C ILE A 79 -0.18 -16.56 -21.98
N PRO A 80 -1.36 -17.03 -22.44
CA PRO A 80 -1.44 -17.81 -23.67
C PRO A 80 -0.77 -17.10 -24.85
N TYR A 81 -0.02 -17.86 -25.62
CA TYR A 81 0.76 -17.32 -26.75
C TYR A 81 -0.11 -16.52 -27.74
N SER A 82 -1.31 -17.02 -28.04
CA SER A 82 -2.27 -16.34 -28.91
C SER A 82 -2.61 -14.94 -28.44
N ASP A 83 -2.76 -14.73 -27.12
CA ASP A 83 -3.11 -13.46 -26.52
C ASP A 83 -1.92 -12.50 -26.53
N VAL A 84 -0.71 -13.01 -26.27
CA VAL A 84 0.50 -12.20 -26.38
C VAL A 84 0.70 -11.73 -27.80
N MET A 85 0.54 -12.63 -28.78
CA MET A 85 0.67 -12.30 -30.21
C MET A 85 -0.37 -11.28 -30.64
N ALA A 86 -1.63 -11.46 -30.29
CA ALA A 86 -2.70 -10.54 -30.65
C ALA A 86 -2.49 -9.14 -30.01
N CYS A 87 -1.95 -9.11 -28.79
CA CYS A 87 -1.72 -7.86 -28.07
C CYS A 87 -0.45 -7.13 -28.50
N CYS A 88 0.63 -7.82 -28.83
CA CYS A 88 1.97 -7.25 -28.91
C CYS A 88 2.67 -7.36 -30.26
N LEU A 89 2.48 -8.45 -31.03
CA LEU A 89 3.25 -8.71 -32.23
C LEU A 89 3.23 -7.56 -33.23
N GLY A 90 4.40 -7.21 -33.74
CA GLY A 90 4.58 -6.15 -34.75
C GLY A 90 4.41 -4.73 -34.22
N LYS A 91 4.09 -4.56 -32.92
CA LYS A 91 4.05 -3.22 -32.33
C LYS A 91 5.46 -2.71 -32.07
N THR A 92 5.69 -1.44 -32.41
CA THR A 92 6.94 -0.73 -32.13
C THR A 92 6.72 0.23 -30.95
N MET A 93 7.52 0.06 -29.89
CA MET A 93 7.55 0.93 -28.74
C MET A 93 8.58 2.04 -28.96
N LYS A 94 8.17 3.30 -28.77
CA LYS A 94 9.04 4.47 -29.01
C LYS A 94 9.94 4.79 -27.80
N ASN A 95 9.55 4.35 -26.61
CA ASN A 95 10.29 4.59 -25.39
C ASN A 95 9.97 3.52 -24.33
N VAL A 96 10.78 3.50 -23.26
CA VAL A 96 10.62 2.54 -22.15
C VAL A 96 9.25 2.66 -21.49
N ARG A 97 8.70 3.86 -21.40
CA ARG A 97 7.40 4.10 -20.74
C ARG A 97 6.26 3.43 -21.51
N GLU A 98 6.27 3.57 -22.83
CA GLU A 98 5.32 2.90 -23.72
C GLU A 98 5.45 1.37 -23.65
N MET A 99 6.67 0.84 -23.64
CA MET A 99 6.92 -0.60 -23.47
C MET A 99 6.37 -1.13 -22.14
N LEU A 100 6.61 -0.44 -21.02
CA LEU A 100 6.08 -0.80 -19.71
C LEU A 100 4.54 -0.73 -19.67
N GLN A 101 3.92 0.22 -20.34
CA GLN A 101 2.46 0.31 -20.44
C GLN A 101 1.89 -0.82 -21.31
N GLN A 102 2.48 -1.08 -22.47
CA GLN A 102 2.02 -2.13 -23.38
C GLN A 102 2.09 -3.51 -22.75
N ILE A 103 3.25 -3.88 -22.20
CA ILE A 103 3.43 -5.20 -21.57
C ILE A 103 2.74 -5.27 -20.22
N GLY A 104 2.89 -4.25 -19.37
CA GLY A 104 2.38 -4.28 -17.99
C GLY A 104 0.87 -4.10 -17.89
N THR A 105 0.33 -3.06 -18.53
CA THR A 105 -1.10 -2.71 -18.40
C THR A 105 -1.93 -3.41 -19.46
N ASN A 106 -1.57 -3.24 -20.74
CA ASN A 106 -2.43 -3.72 -21.83
C ASN A 106 -2.37 -5.25 -22.01
N LEU A 107 -1.25 -5.89 -21.66
CA LEU A 107 -1.14 -7.34 -21.73
C LEU A 107 -1.29 -7.98 -20.34
N ILE A 108 -0.32 -7.80 -19.43
CA ILE A 108 -0.28 -8.58 -18.19
C ILE A 108 -1.52 -8.35 -17.34
N ARG A 109 -1.92 -7.10 -17.09
CA ARG A 109 -3.10 -6.84 -16.23
C ARG A 109 -4.41 -7.27 -16.87
N THR A 110 -4.48 -7.34 -18.20
CA THR A 110 -5.68 -7.81 -18.90
C THR A 110 -5.85 -9.32 -18.78
N TYR A 111 -4.78 -10.08 -18.94
CA TYR A 111 -4.84 -11.55 -19.02
C TYR A 111 -4.37 -12.26 -17.74
N ASN A 112 -3.56 -11.61 -16.89
CA ASN A 112 -3.13 -12.13 -15.58
C ASN A 112 -3.07 -10.98 -14.55
N TYR A 113 -4.25 -10.54 -14.10
CA TYR A 113 -4.43 -9.37 -13.23
C TYR A 113 -3.55 -9.41 -11.97
N ASN A 114 -3.34 -10.59 -11.39
CA ASN A 114 -2.58 -10.75 -10.14
C ASN A 114 -1.09 -11.06 -10.35
N TRP A 115 -0.58 -11.06 -11.58
CA TRP A 115 0.82 -11.41 -11.85
C TRP A 115 1.81 -10.57 -11.03
N HIS A 116 1.65 -9.24 -11.01
CA HIS A 116 2.50 -8.32 -10.24
C HIS A 116 2.45 -8.62 -8.74
N VAL A 117 1.24 -8.82 -8.23
CA VAL A 117 0.98 -9.12 -6.81
C VAL A 117 1.64 -10.45 -6.42
N ASN A 118 1.47 -11.49 -7.22
CA ASN A 118 2.04 -12.81 -6.96
C ASN A 118 3.57 -12.76 -6.97
N LYS A 119 4.17 -12.09 -7.96
CA LYS A 119 5.63 -11.93 -8.05
C LYS A 119 6.21 -11.17 -6.85
N ILE A 120 5.56 -10.12 -6.38
CA ILE A 120 6.01 -9.39 -5.18
C ILE A 120 5.80 -10.22 -3.92
N ARG A 121 4.70 -10.97 -3.81
CA ARG A 121 4.44 -11.86 -2.67
C ARG A 121 5.53 -12.93 -2.52
N GLU A 122 6.03 -13.48 -3.65
CA GLU A 122 7.15 -14.44 -3.68
C GLU A 122 8.48 -13.83 -3.19
N MET A 123 8.63 -12.50 -3.26
CA MET A 123 9.86 -11.78 -2.86
C MET A 123 9.86 -11.34 -1.39
N ILE A 124 8.72 -11.37 -0.72
CA ILE A 124 8.59 -10.92 0.67
C ILE A 124 9.13 -11.98 1.63
N ASP A 125 10.15 -11.62 2.38
CA ASP A 125 10.63 -12.36 3.54
C ASP A 125 9.82 -11.93 4.78
N PRO A 126 9.08 -12.86 5.44
CA PRO A 126 8.25 -12.51 6.60
C PRO A 126 9.01 -11.95 7.80
N SER A 127 10.34 -12.08 7.84
CA SER A 127 11.18 -11.55 8.93
C SER A 127 11.59 -10.09 8.75
N LYS A 128 11.34 -9.50 7.56
CA LYS A 128 11.80 -8.17 7.21
C LYS A 128 10.64 -7.18 7.08
N ASP A 129 10.95 -5.90 7.33
CA ASP A 129 10.04 -4.79 7.11
C ASP A 129 10.17 -4.26 5.67
N TYR A 130 9.04 -3.97 5.02
CA TYR A 130 9.03 -3.50 3.64
C TYR A 130 8.25 -2.20 3.46
N VAL A 131 8.75 -1.34 2.57
CA VAL A 131 8.00 -0.20 2.03
C VAL A 131 7.79 -0.36 0.53
N ILE A 132 6.55 -0.20 0.06
CA ILE A 132 6.16 -0.30 -1.35
C ILE A 132 5.59 1.05 -1.78
N ASP A 133 6.32 1.81 -2.63
CA ASP A 133 6.00 3.21 -2.95
C ASP A 133 5.25 3.41 -4.28
N ASP A 134 4.80 2.33 -4.90
CA ASP A 134 4.07 2.38 -6.18
C ASP A 134 2.73 1.64 -6.17
N VAL A 135 2.07 1.59 -5.02
CA VAL A 135 0.73 0.99 -4.90
C VAL A 135 -0.27 1.81 -5.71
N ARG A 136 -0.90 1.18 -6.72
CA ARG A 136 -1.76 1.86 -7.70
C ARG A 136 -3.09 1.17 -7.94
N PHE A 137 -3.19 -0.13 -7.66
CA PHE A 137 -4.35 -0.94 -7.96
C PHE A 137 -4.95 -1.59 -6.72
N PRO A 138 -6.27 -1.84 -6.70
CA PRO A 138 -6.96 -2.43 -5.56
C PRO A 138 -6.36 -3.77 -5.10
N ASN A 139 -5.95 -4.65 -6.03
CA ASN A 139 -5.33 -5.94 -5.70
C ASN A 139 -3.94 -5.81 -5.07
N GLU A 140 -3.20 -4.76 -5.41
CA GLU A 140 -1.90 -4.44 -4.79
C GLU A 140 -2.08 -4.00 -3.33
N LYS A 141 -3.05 -3.11 -3.11
CA LYS A 141 -3.46 -2.67 -1.77
C LYS A 141 -3.94 -3.87 -0.94
N GLN A 142 -4.85 -4.67 -1.50
CA GLN A 142 -5.41 -5.84 -0.81
C GLN A 142 -4.30 -6.82 -0.38
N MET A 143 -3.32 -7.09 -1.25
CA MET A 143 -2.18 -7.96 -0.91
C MET A 143 -1.41 -7.46 0.31
N ILE A 144 -1.17 -6.15 0.41
CA ILE A 144 -0.47 -5.55 1.55
C ILE A 144 -1.31 -5.74 2.83
N GLU A 145 -2.61 -5.49 2.75
CA GLU A 145 -3.54 -5.65 3.87
C GLU A 145 -3.68 -7.11 4.30
N ASP A 146 -3.76 -8.06 3.36
CA ASP A 146 -3.78 -9.50 3.64
C ASP A 146 -2.53 -9.98 4.40
N LEU A 147 -1.40 -9.32 4.16
CA LEU A 147 -0.15 -9.56 4.87
C LEU A 147 -0.03 -8.77 6.19
N GLY A 148 -1.11 -8.12 6.62
CA GLY A 148 -1.16 -7.33 7.87
C GLY A 148 -0.45 -5.99 7.77
N GLY A 149 -0.15 -5.52 6.56
CA GLY A 149 0.44 -4.22 6.30
C GLY A 149 -0.58 -3.09 6.19
N ASP A 150 -0.09 -1.89 6.01
CA ASP A 150 -0.87 -0.67 5.96
C ASP A 150 -0.61 0.14 4.68
N CYS A 151 -1.68 0.62 4.04
CA CYS A 151 -1.57 1.52 2.89
C CYS A 151 -1.88 2.96 3.27
N TRP A 152 -0.98 3.89 2.91
CA TRP A 152 -1.09 5.33 3.14
C TRP A 152 -1.27 6.07 1.83
N TYR A 153 -2.27 6.95 1.76
CA TYR A 153 -2.50 7.78 0.58
C TYR A 153 -1.84 9.15 0.73
N VAL A 154 -0.94 9.49 -0.19
CA VAL A 154 -0.23 10.76 -0.20
C VAL A 154 -0.93 11.73 -1.15
N VAL A 155 -1.56 12.76 -0.58
CA VAL A 155 -2.23 13.84 -1.33
C VAL A 155 -1.30 15.04 -1.47
N ARG A 156 -1.15 15.55 -2.67
CA ARG A 156 -0.54 16.86 -2.91
C ARG A 156 -1.56 17.77 -3.62
N PRO A 157 -2.14 18.73 -2.90
CA PRO A 157 -3.24 19.56 -3.43
C PRO A 157 -2.88 20.39 -4.67
N THR A 158 -1.59 20.74 -4.81
CA THR A 158 -1.08 21.59 -5.91
C THR A 158 -0.78 20.84 -7.21
N ILE A 159 -1.07 19.53 -7.28
CA ILE A 159 -0.88 18.77 -8.51
C ILE A 159 -2.14 18.87 -9.36
N ASP A 160 -2.15 19.82 -10.28
CA ASP A 160 -3.14 19.91 -11.35
C ASP A 160 -2.74 19.02 -12.53
N ASN A 161 -3.73 18.41 -13.20
CA ASN A 161 -3.60 17.70 -14.48
C ASN A 161 -2.59 16.55 -14.52
N VAL A 162 -2.82 15.53 -13.70
CA VAL A 162 -2.14 14.25 -13.85
C VAL A 162 -2.85 13.40 -14.90
N SER A 163 -2.06 12.67 -15.69
CA SER A 163 -2.53 11.70 -16.66
C SER A 163 -3.77 10.93 -16.20
N ASN A 164 -4.79 10.85 -17.07
CA ASN A 164 -5.99 10.02 -16.85
C ASN A 164 -5.73 8.51 -17.02
N HIS A 165 -4.47 8.09 -17.01
CA HIS A 165 -4.12 6.68 -17.12
C HIS A 165 -4.68 5.90 -15.92
N VAL A 166 -5.20 4.71 -16.20
CA VAL A 166 -5.83 3.82 -15.20
C VAL A 166 -4.95 3.61 -13.95
N SER A 167 -3.63 3.53 -14.11
CA SER A 167 -2.70 3.40 -12.98
C SER A 167 -2.60 4.62 -12.05
N GLU A 168 -3.16 5.77 -12.45
CA GLU A 168 -3.19 7.00 -11.63
C GLU A 168 -4.59 7.25 -11.02
N THR A 169 -5.61 6.52 -11.46
CA THR A 169 -7.01 6.75 -11.11
C THR A 169 -7.69 5.57 -10.41
N SER A 170 -7.07 4.36 -10.43
CA SER A 170 -7.66 3.14 -9.85
C SER A 170 -7.78 3.15 -8.32
N LEU A 171 -6.97 3.97 -7.63
CA LEU A 171 -7.09 4.19 -6.19
C LEU A 171 -7.32 5.68 -5.93
N SER A 172 -8.27 5.96 -5.06
CA SER A 172 -8.53 7.30 -4.52
C SER A 172 -8.08 7.38 -3.06
N TRP A 173 -8.07 8.59 -2.50
CA TRP A 173 -7.78 8.78 -1.07
C TRP A 173 -8.78 8.01 -0.18
N ASN A 174 -10.05 7.85 -0.62
CA ASN A 174 -11.06 7.05 0.08
C ASN A 174 -10.72 5.55 0.08
N SER A 175 -9.97 5.07 -0.91
CA SER A 175 -9.62 3.65 -1.02
C SER A 175 -8.64 3.18 0.05
N CYS A 176 -7.84 4.09 0.62
CA CYS A 176 -6.85 3.78 1.66
C CYS A 176 -7.38 4.06 3.08
N GLY A 177 -8.70 4.21 3.23
CA GLY A 177 -9.33 4.50 4.51
C GLY A 177 -8.81 5.81 5.10
N ASN A 178 -8.38 5.78 6.36
CA ASN A 178 -8.04 6.99 7.12
C ASN A 178 -6.57 7.33 7.12
N LYS A 179 -5.74 6.55 6.42
CA LYS A 179 -4.30 6.75 6.35
C LYS A 179 -3.96 7.68 5.20
N VAL A 180 -4.23 8.97 5.39
CA VAL A 180 -3.97 10.03 4.42
C VAL A 180 -2.92 10.99 4.98
N ILE A 181 -1.91 11.29 4.17
CA ILE A 181 -0.91 12.31 4.47
C ILE A 181 -1.01 13.43 3.43
N ILE A 182 -1.09 14.67 3.89
CA ILE A 182 -1.23 15.85 3.03
C ILE A 182 0.14 16.51 2.86
N ASN A 183 0.62 16.52 1.61
CA ASN A 183 1.82 17.24 1.18
C ASN A 183 1.40 18.61 0.63
N ASP A 184 1.09 19.52 1.54
CA ASP A 184 0.56 20.86 1.26
C ASP A 184 1.60 21.98 1.38
N SER A 185 2.84 21.63 1.71
CA SER A 185 3.87 22.58 2.09
C SER A 185 5.25 22.15 1.57
N THR A 186 6.31 22.44 2.32
CA THR A 186 7.68 22.07 1.95
C THR A 186 7.94 20.58 2.12
N LEU A 187 8.98 20.09 1.43
CA LEU A 187 9.46 18.72 1.61
C LEU A 187 9.81 18.44 3.07
N SER A 188 10.48 19.37 3.74
CA SER A 188 10.84 19.24 5.15
C SER A 188 9.64 19.03 6.06
N ASN A 189 8.53 19.72 5.80
CA ASN A 189 7.30 19.55 6.54
C ASN A 189 6.64 18.18 6.29
N LEU A 190 6.61 17.72 5.03
CA LEU A 190 6.15 16.38 4.69
C LEU A 190 6.97 15.31 5.42
N LEU A 191 8.30 15.44 5.39
CA LEU A 191 9.21 14.52 6.06
C LEU A 191 9.03 14.53 7.58
N PHE A 192 8.80 15.70 8.18
CA PHE A 192 8.51 15.83 9.60
C PHE A 192 7.18 15.14 9.98
N LYS A 193 6.10 15.40 9.23
CA LYS A 193 4.81 14.73 9.43
C LYS A 193 4.97 13.21 9.38
N TRP A 194 5.69 12.70 8.37
CA TRP A 194 5.89 11.27 8.18
C TRP A 194 6.75 10.64 9.28
N LYS A 195 7.81 11.33 9.69
CA LYS A 195 8.68 10.86 10.77
C LYS A 195 7.89 10.67 12.08
N ASN A 196 7.00 11.58 12.43
CA ASN A 196 6.15 11.46 13.60
C ASN A 196 5.20 10.26 13.48
N ILE A 197 4.57 10.07 12.31
CA ILE A 197 3.73 8.90 12.03
C ILE A 197 4.53 7.60 12.19
N MET A 198 5.75 7.54 11.67
CA MET A 198 6.60 6.35 11.77
C MET A 198 7.04 6.04 13.20
N LEU A 199 7.31 7.06 14.02
CA LEU A 199 7.64 6.89 15.43
C LEU A 199 6.43 6.35 16.20
N ASP A 200 5.24 6.91 15.99
CA ASP A 200 4.01 6.43 16.59
C ASP A 200 3.67 5.01 16.14
N TYR A 201 3.87 4.71 14.86
CA TYR A 201 3.64 3.39 14.27
C TYR A 201 4.53 2.32 14.90
N LYS A 202 5.85 2.57 15.03
CA LYS A 202 6.79 1.64 15.66
C LYS A 202 6.49 1.43 17.15
N SER A 203 6.18 2.48 17.88
CA SER A 203 5.80 2.38 19.29
C SER A 203 4.50 1.59 19.46
N THR A 204 3.52 1.82 18.59
CA THR A 204 2.24 1.13 18.60
C THR A 204 2.37 -0.35 18.24
N VAL A 205 3.21 -0.71 17.26
CA VAL A 205 3.45 -2.10 16.87
C VAL A 205 4.16 -2.86 18.00
N SER A 206 5.22 -2.27 18.59
CA SER A 206 5.93 -2.87 19.75
C SER A 206 5.03 -3.05 20.97
N ALA A 207 4.17 -2.07 21.26
CA ALA A 207 3.19 -2.17 22.34
C ALA A 207 2.10 -3.22 22.07
N ARG A 208 1.64 -3.34 20.82
CA ARG A 208 0.67 -4.35 20.38
C ARG A 208 1.21 -5.77 20.52
N ASP A 209 2.44 -6.01 20.10
CA ASP A 209 3.02 -7.36 20.17
C ASP A 209 3.24 -7.80 21.62
N SER A 210 3.64 -6.89 22.51
CA SER A 210 3.80 -7.18 23.93
C SER A 210 2.46 -7.32 24.64
N GLU A 211 1.43 -6.53 24.32
CA GLU A 211 0.09 -6.61 24.91
C GLU A 211 -0.66 -7.85 24.41
N TYR A 212 -0.58 -8.17 23.11
CA TYR A 212 -1.16 -9.39 22.53
C TYR A 212 -0.57 -10.64 23.18
N LYS A 213 0.75 -10.65 23.38
CA LYS A 213 1.45 -11.72 24.10
C LYS A 213 0.99 -11.83 25.56
N ARG A 214 0.79 -10.68 26.24
CA ARG A 214 0.31 -10.63 27.63
C ARG A 214 -1.15 -11.06 27.77
N ILE A 215 -2.03 -10.73 26.82
CA ILE A 215 -3.42 -11.19 26.77
C ILE A 215 -3.47 -12.70 26.57
N LEU A 216 -2.64 -13.26 25.70
CA LEU A 216 -2.55 -14.70 25.48
C LEU A 216 -1.99 -15.44 26.71
N GLU A 217 -1.04 -14.82 27.46
CA GLU A 217 -0.39 -15.43 28.62
C GLU A 217 -1.25 -15.34 29.91
N ASN A 218 -2.07 -14.31 30.06
CA ASN A 218 -2.81 -14.05 31.31
C ASN A 218 -4.29 -14.45 31.32
N GLY A 219 -4.82 -14.94 30.18
CA GLY A 219 -6.15 -15.58 30.12
C GLY A 219 -7.33 -14.79 30.74
N THR A 220 -7.27 -13.46 30.80
CA THR A 220 -8.37 -12.66 31.36
C THR A 220 -9.53 -12.59 30.36
N GLU A 221 -10.60 -13.28 30.67
CA GLU A 221 -11.93 -13.09 30.06
C GLU A 221 -12.39 -11.64 30.29
N ASN A 222 -12.03 -10.75 29.38
CA ASN A 222 -12.76 -9.49 29.29
C ASN A 222 -14.06 -9.76 28.57
N THR A 223 -15.17 -9.51 29.25
CA THR A 223 -16.50 -9.59 28.65
C THR A 223 -16.56 -8.71 27.41
N ILE A 224 -16.58 -9.35 26.27
CA ILE A 224 -16.67 -8.69 24.95
C ILE A 224 -18.14 -8.31 24.78
N THR A 225 -18.46 -7.03 24.85
CA THR A 225 -19.79 -6.54 24.58
C THR A 225 -19.88 -6.17 23.10
N PRO A 226 -20.78 -6.77 22.29
CA PRO A 226 -21.00 -6.37 20.92
C PRO A 226 -21.41 -4.89 20.84
N MET A 227 -20.83 -4.14 19.92
CA MET A 227 -21.17 -2.75 19.72
C MET A 227 -22.56 -2.55 19.14
N SER A 228 -23.31 -1.63 19.71
CA SER A 228 -24.54 -1.12 19.12
C SER A 228 -24.24 -0.12 17.97
N GLU A 229 -25.22 0.14 17.12
CA GLU A 229 -25.11 1.14 16.05
C GLU A 229 -24.88 2.55 16.61
N GLN A 230 -25.42 2.82 17.79
CA GLN A 230 -25.29 4.08 18.51
C GLN A 230 -23.88 4.27 19.08
N ASP A 231 -23.24 3.19 19.52
CA ASP A 231 -21.86 3.19 19.99
C ASP A 231 -20.88 3.42 18.83
N CYS A 232 -21.15 2.83 17.65
CA CYS A 232 -20.39 3.10 16.44
C CYS A 232 -20.45 4.58 16.03
N LEU A 233 -21.63 5.20 16.14
CA LEU A 233 -21.85 6.60 15.82
C LEU A 233 -21.11 7.53 16.79
N LEU A 234 -21.15 7.23 18.09
CA LEU A 234 -20.42 7.95 19.14
C LEU A 234 -18.91 7.78 18.98
N LEU A 235 -18.44 6.57 18.66
CA LEU A 235 -17.04 6.29 18.38
C LEU A 235 -16.54 7.08 17.18
N ASN A 236 -17.29 7.08 16.08
CA ASN A 236 -16.96 7.86 14.90
C ASN A 236 -16.90 9.35 15.21
N LYS A 237 -17.81 9.87 16.02
CA LYS A 237 -17.82 11.27 16.47
C LYS A 237 -16.61 11.60 17.33
N ALA A 238 -16.25 10.72 18.25
CA ALA A 238 -15.09 10.89 19.15
C ALA A 238 -13.75 10.76 18.42
N LEU A 239 -13.68 9.88 17.40
CA LEU A 239 -12.46 9.64 16.61
C LEU A 239 -12.34 10.56 15.40
N PHE A 240 -13.43 11.16 14.93
CA PHE A 240 -13.44 12.10 13.81
C PHE A 240 -12.49 13.28 14.01
N THR A 241 -12.31 13.72 15.23
CA THR A 241 -11.39 14.81 15.60
C THR A 241 -9.92 14.39 15.46
N TYR A 242 -9.63 13.09 15.49
CA TYR A 242 -8.26 12.58 15.53
C TYR A 242 -7.82 11.76 14.31
N ARG A 243 -8.67 10.90 13.71
CA ARG A 243 -8.22 9.95 12.70
C ARG A 243 -9.16 9.63 11.52
N ARG A 244 -10.32 10.22 11.35
CA ARG A 244 -11.29 9.92 10.26
C ARG A 244 -11.51 8.42 10.02
N ILE A 245 -11.70 7.63 11.07
CA ILE A 245 -12.04 6.21 10.95
C ILE A 245 -13.57 6.11 11.00
N GLU A 246 -14.21 5.57 9.97
CA GLU A 246 -15.62 5.23 10.03
C GLU A 246 -15.77 3.81 10.54
N PHE A 247 -16.26 3.66 11.78
CA PHE A 247 -16.64 2.38 12.32
C PHE A 247 -18.15 2.19 12.18
N ASN A 248 -18.54 0.96 11.83
CA ASN A 248 -19.93 0.56 11.78
C ASN A 248 -20.03 -0.88 12.32
N LYS A 249 -21.27 -1.35 12.58
CA LYS A 249 -21.50 -2.70 13.10
C LYS A 249 -21.05 -3.82 12.18
N ASP A 250 -20.75 -3.51 10.92
CA ASP A 250 -20.29 -4.50 9.95
C ASP A 250 -18.78 -4.70 10.01
N ASN A 251 -18.01 -3.70 10.48
CA ASN A 251 -16.56 -3.75 10.51
C ASN A 251 -15.95 -3.81 11.92
N VAL A 252 -16.71 -3.54 12.98
CA VAL A 252 -16.24 -3.64 14.38
C VAL A 252 -16.93 -4.81 15.08
N TYR A 253 -16.15 -5.61 15.78
CA TYR A 253 -16.63 -6.72 16.58
C TYR A 253 -16.93 -6.29 18.03
N SER A 254 -16.00 -5.59 18.65
CA SER A 254 -16.15 -5.12 20.03
C SER A 254 -15.25 -3.94 20.36
N ILE A 255 -15.61 -3.19 21.38
CA ILE A 255 -14.78 -2.19 22.04
C ILE A 255 -14.68 -2.55 23.51
N CYS A 256 -13.50 -2.40 24.08
CA CYS A 256 -13.29 -2.50 25.52
C CYS A 256 -12.23 -1.50 25.98
N MET A 257 -12.25 -1.16 27.26
CA MET A 257 -11.15 -0.43 27.90
C MET A 257 -10.28 -1.40 28.70
N ASN A 258 -8.96 -1.28 28.56
CA ASN A 258 -8.05 -2.03 29.40
C ASN A 258 -7.83 -1.32 30.76
N LYS A 259 -7.12 -1.99 31.66
CA LYS A 259 -6.79 -1.47 33.00
C LYS A 259 -5.93 -0.19 33.01
N TYR A 260 -5.39 0.22 31.85
CA TYR A 260 -4.60 1.44 31.70
C TYR A 260 -5.40 2.58 31.06
N ASN A 261 -6.74 2.46 30.96
CA ASN A 261 -7.63 3.41 30.30
C ASN A 261 -7.34 3.59 28.79
N GLU A 262 -6.84 2.55 28.14
CA GLU A 262 -6.67 2.55 26.70
C GLU A 262 -7.89 1.90 26.04
N LEU A 263 -8.41 2.55 24.99
CA LEU A 263 -9.54 2.04 24.23
C LEU A 263 -9.04 0.99 23.21
N ILE A 264 -9.54 -0.23 23.32
CA ILE A 264 -9.22 -1.32 22.39
C ILE A 264 -10.44 -1.55 21.51
N ILE A 265 -10.24 -1.40 20.18
CA ILE A 265 -11.24 -1.66 19.17
C ILE A 265 -10.85 -2.94 18.44
N THR A 266 -11.72 -3.94 18.50
CA THR A 266 -11.51 -5.20 17.79
C THR A 266 -12.33 -5.20 16.50
N PRO A 267 -11.70 -5.12 15.30
CA PRO A 267 -12.43 -5.24 14.06
C PRO A 267 -12.86 -6.69 13.83
N LYS A 268 -13.91 -6.89 13.01
CA LYS A 268 -14.34 -8.24 12.59
C LYS A 268 -13.28 -8.94 11.73
N ILE A 269 -12.50 -8.17 11.00
CA ILE A 269 -11.41 -8.66 10.17
C ILE A 269 -10.18 -7.79 10.47
N GLY A 270 -9.09 -8.40 10.91
CA GLY A 270 -7.83 -7.70 11.21
C GLY A 270 -7.45 -7.74 12.68
N LYS A 271 -6.39 -7.00 13.03
CA LYS A 271 -5.86 -6.93 14.40
C LYS A 271 -6.58 -5.87 15.23
N PRO A 272 -6.69 -6.04 16.56
CA PRO A 272 -7.19 -5.02 17.46
C PRO A 272 -6.43 -3.69 17.34
N ILE A 273 -7.15 -2.59 17.43
CA ILE A 273 -6.60 -1.25 17.42
C ILE A 273 -6.59 -0.75 18.86
N CYS A 274 -5.43 -0.40 19.38
CA CYS A 274 -5.29 0.19 20.71
C CYS A 274 -5.07 1.70 20.58
N LEU A 275 -5.89 2.49 21.23
CA LEU A 275 -5.79 3.95 21.25
C LEU A 275 -5.27 4.40 22.62
N THR A 276 -3.97 4.72 22.65
CA THR A 276 -3.32 5.30 23.82
C THR A 276 -3.56 6.81 23.84
N ASN A 277 -4.32 7.28 24.80
CA ASN A 277 -4.48 8.70 25.15
C ASN A 277 -4.98 9.68 24.05
N PRO A 278 -6.07 9.44 23.35
CA PRO A 278 -6.61 10.45 22.44
C PRO A 278 -8.03 10.91 22.73
N LEU A 279 -8.71 10.24 23.62
CA LEU A 279 -10.08 10.56 23.96
C LEU A 279 -10.12 11.20 25.35
N ASN A 280 -10.98 12.21 25.50
CA ASN A 280 -11.43 12.57 26.82
C ASN A 280 -11.97 11.28 27.46
N ILE A 281 -11.42 10.92 28.62
CA ILE A 281 -11.79 9.69 29.35
C ILE A 281 -13.30 9.61 29.57
N GLU A 282 -13.98 10.75 29.68
CA GLU A 282 -15.44 10.83 29.85
C GLU A 282 -16.17 10.42 28.56
N ASP A 283 -15.70 10.82 27.39
CA ASP A 283 -16.32 10.42 26.12
C ASP A 283 -16.11 8.91 25.85
N ALA A 284 -14.99 8.34 26.28
CA ALA A 284 -14.74 6.90 26.19
C ALA A 284 -15.59 6.08 27.16
N LYS A 285 -15.94 6.62 28.33
CA LYS A 285 -16.85 5.97 29.31
C LYS A 285 -18.30 5.91 28.83
N ILE A 286 -18.69 6.83 27.92
CA ILE A 286 -20.05 6.84 27.32
C ILE A 286 -20.17 5.69 26.30
N LEU A 287 -19.05 5.20 25.77
CA LEU A 287 -18.99 4.12 24.78
C LEU A 287 -18.98 2.71 25.40
N LEU A 288 -18.84 2.61 26.72
CA LEU A 288 -18.80 1.37 27.50
C LEU A 288 -20.07 1.20 28.32
#